data_8c2d3fd5b63aa297e61690e30531f043
#
_entry.id   8c2d3fd5b63aa297e61690e30531f043
#
_cell.length_a   1.000
_cell.length_b   1.000
_cell.length_c   1.000
_cell.angle_alpha   90.00
_cell.angle_beta   90.00
_cell.angle_gamma   90.00
#
_symmetry.space_group_name_H-M   'P 1'
#
loop_
_entity.id
_entity.type
_entity.pdbx_description
1 polymer ?
#
loop_
_entity_poly.entity_id
_entity_poly.type
_entity_poly.pdbx_seq_one_letter_code
_entity_poly.pdbx_strand_id
1 'polypeptide(L)'
;MAKVTINTADITGNLNRANMDAIRNNFISIRNVLNDNADLFTIHQTTQAGAHTAKQIKVNDIYTVADNLEWLQVLIDNLVIGANGDGIAEVKEARVSIYDKKAYSTLNSRLKVDFEGFTKDLASFKNDIKQDIADVKAIDNRFETRTDRFNYLMTLQANDPHVMQTFLIGTGKDVYQTQANGDDFIFSHKNQNGEQVSTSTVENGGHGTQIAWAGGWFYSNMRDGNGNFKLVRFKYKAGGTVKYTDPETEDVFVGENKGLYVNPTIDAVNDIIVFRIGTGTDTPVKIEVRQLSEVLNKVDKVLYSFTIPQSLSNDTQPMQGIEYDHDTKTLYWLTGTSDPNQTTYLTTFDATTGKQAWQRTVSISTYYTAGGFMEPEGMQLWRSPDTGKKGLLIGYSTGLANDRKHLLFGVFQRGVLEELKGAQFGASGRVDALPVDATKLTQITKVGRYYMTTSQAMKLTDFPIPLIQESGWYLNVYEKSGANGNMRQELIRNSYARTALVLDRSIDPNNKEYGVWNLTPKYSEGADRPPASVKKLADLAFAGLNWYMTSSDSKRMTDFPRNDGISGWFIEHSASGTDNVVVQKVTRNSNSHYMEIYARTIATDTKKAGQWSLFKSELV
;
A
#
# COMPACT_ATOMS: atom_id res chain seq x y z
N MET A 1 -14.26 15.68 3.71
CA MET A 1 -15.40 15.46 2.78
C MET A 1 -16.51 16.46 3.12
N ALA A 2 -16.80 17.39 2.22
CA ALA A 2 -17.96 18.26 2.37
C ALA A 2 -19.22 17.42 2.20
N LYS A 3 -20.10 17.40 3.21
CA LYS A 3 -21.43 16.80 3.09
C LYS A 3 -22.24 17.62 2.11
N VAL A 4 -22.60 17.05 0.97
CA VAL A 4 -23.62 17.62 0.09
C VAL A 4 -24.97 17.43 0.80
N THR A 5 -25.50 18.48 1.40
CA THR A 5 -26.84 18.48 1.98
C THR A 5 -27.81 18.84 0.84
N ILE A 6 -28.53 17.83 0.34
CA ILE A 6 -29.65 18.09 -0.58
C ILE A 6 -30.82 18.53 0.28
N ASN A 7 -31.24 19.76 0.16
CA ASN A 7 -32.41 20.29 0.86
C ASN A 7 -33.66 19.76 0.15
N THR A 8 -34.25 18.69 0.66
CA THR A 8 -35.46 18.08 0.11
C THR A 8 -36.74 18.81 0.51
N ALA A 9 -36.65 19.79 1.42
CA ALA A 9 -37.80 20.56 1.91
C ALA A 9 -38.36 21.53 0.84
N ASP A 10 -37.51 21.95 -0.11
CA ASP A 10 -37.91 22.90 -1.17
C ASP A 10 -38.61 22.24 -2.38
N ILE A 11 -38.81 20.93 -2.34
CA ILE A 11 -39.40 20.15 -3.47
C ILE A 11 -40.89 19.86 -3.23
N THR A 12 -41.44 20.25 -2.08
CA THR A 12 -42.85 20.05 -1.76
C THR A 12 -43.71 21.25 -2.16
N GLY A 13 -44.28 21.22 -3.35
CA GLY A 13 -45.23 22.21 -3.82
C GLY A 13 -45.18 22.43 -5.33
N ASN A 14 -46.21 23.01 -5.90
CA ASN A 14 -46.40 23.21 -7.35
C ASN A 14 -45.12 23.47 -8.11
N LEU A 15 -44.94 22.76 -9.22
CA LEU A 15 -43.83 22.94 -10.19
C LEU A 15 -43.86 24.38 -10.75
N ASN A 16 -43.36 25.33 -10.00
CA ASN A 16 -43.13 26.69 -10.47
C ASN A 16 -41.67 26.84 -10.91
N ARG A 17 -41.35 27.95 -11.57
CA ARG A 17 -40.03 28.23 -12.12
C ARG A 17 -38.91 28.17 -11.05
N ALA A 18 -39.22 28.60 -9.82
CA ALA A 18 -38.26 28.57 -8.71
C ALA A 18 -37.90 27.14 -8.26
N ASN A 19 -38.88 26.22 -8.28
CA ASN A 19 -38.63 24.82 -7.94
C ASN A 19 -37.82 24.12 -9.03
N MET A 20 -38.03 24.49 -10.30
CA MET A 20 -37.23 24.00 -11.43
C MET A 20 -35.78 24.53 -11.36
N ASP A 21 -35.60 25.77 -10.94
CA ASP A 21 -34.27 26.34 -10.74
C ASP A 21 -33.54 25.71 -9.54
N ALA A 22 -34.28 25.38 -8.47
CA ALA A 22 -33.73 24.65 -7.33
C ALA A 22 -33.30 23.22 -7.72
N ILE A 23 -34.12 22.51 -8.47
CA ILE A 23 -33.80 21.18 -9.04
C ILE A 23 -32.57 21.28 -9.95
N ARG A 24 -32.53 22.27 -10.85
CA ARG A 24 -31.40 22.50 -11.74
C ARG A 24 -30.10 22.80 -10.97
N ASN A 25 -30.17 23.61 -9.92
CA ASN A 25 -29.01 23.94 -9.10
C ASN A 25 -28.53 22.74 -8.30
N ASN A 26 -29.44 21.88 -7.82
CA ASN A 26 -29.07 20.62 -7.18
C ASN A 26 -28.36 19.69 -8.15
N PHE A 27 -28.85 19.57 -9.39
CA PHE A 27 -28.19 18.78 -10.43
C PHE A 27 -26.82 19.37 -10.84
N ILE A 28 -26.70 20.69 -10.89
CA ILE A 28 -25.40 21.36 -11.13
C ILE A 28 -24.43 21.04 -9.97
N SER A 29 -24.90 21.06 -8.75
CA SER A 29 -24.09 20.73 -7.56
C SER A 29 -23.68 19.25 -7.58
N ILE A 30 -24.58 18.34 -7.90
CA ILE A 30 -24.29 16.91 -8.07
C ILE A 30 -23.27 16.72 -9.20
N ARG A 31 -23.46 17.37 -10.35
CA ARG A 31 -22.52 17.32 -11.46
C ARG A 31 -21.13 17.82 -11.07
N ASN A 32 -21.05 18.91 -10.32
CA ASN A 32 -19.77 19.46 -9.88
C ASN A 32 -19.07 18.53 -8.89
N VAL A 33 -19.81 17.94 -7.92
CA VAL A 33 -19.26 16.92 -7.02
C VAL A 33 -18.82 15.66 -7.77
N LEU A 34 -19.57 15.25 -8.80
CA LEU A 34 -19.18 14.12 -9.65
C LEU A 34 -17.95 14.45 -10.50
N ASN A 35 -17.83 15.69 -11.00
CA ASN A 35 -16.65 16.13 -11.73
C ASN A 35 -15.43 16.27 -10.82
N ASP A 36 -15.59 16.83 -9.62
CA ASP A 36 -14.53 16.92 -8.61
C ASP A 36 -14.07 15.51 -8.18
N ASN A 37 -15.02 14.57 -8.03
CA ASN A 37 -14.70 13.17 -7.77
C ASN A 37 -14.12 12.47 -9.00
N ALA A 38 -14.52 12.83 -10.23
CA ALA A 38 -13.92 12.32 -11.45
C ALA A 38 -12.48 12.82 -11.61
N ASP A 39 -12.19 14.05 -11.21
CA ASP A 39 -10.82 14.57 -11.18
C ASP A 39 -9.97 13.89 -10.10
N LEU A 40 -10.53 13.66 -8.91
CA LEU A 40 -9.92 12.85 -7.86
C LEU A 40 -9.74 11.39 -8.30
N PHE A 41 -10.72 10.85 -9.03
CA PHE A 41 -10.69 9.50 -9.60
C PHE A 41 -9.69 9.42 -10.75
N THR A 42 -9.57 10.47 -11.57
CA THR A 42 -8.54 10.58 -12.62
C THR A 42 -7.15 10.67 -12.01
N ILE A 43 -6.99 11.42 -10.92
CA ILE A 43 -5.75 11.45 -10.12
C ILE A 43 -5.46 10.05 -9.54
N HIS A 44 -6.49 9.34 -9.08
CA HIS A 44 -6.35 7.97 -8.58
C HIS A 44 -5.99 6.97 -9.71
N GLN A 45 -6.62 7.10 -10.86
CA GLN A 45 -6.33 6.29 -12.06
C GLN A 45 -4.91 6.47 -12.59
N THR A 46 -4.37 7.67 -12.44
CA THR A 46 -3.00 7.97 -12.90
C THR A 46 -1.94 7.53 -11.91
N THR A 47 -2.33 7.15 -10.70
CA THR A 47 -1.42 6.71 -9.64
C THR A 47 -1.50 5.21 -9.33
N GLN A 48 -2.52 4.49 -9.82
CA GLN A 48 -2.68 3.05 -9.54
C GLN A 48 -3.17 2.27 -10.77
N ALA A 49 -2.48 1.18 -11.10
CA ALA A 49 -2.88 0.23 -12.12
C ALA A 49 -4.22 -0.46 -11.75
N GLY A 50 -5.26 -0.25 -12.52
CA GLY A 50 -6.55 -0.91 -12.37
C GLY A 50 -7.76 -0.03 -12.05
N ALA A 51 -7.60 1.29 -11.98
CA ALA A 51 -8.73 2.20 -11.81
C ALA A 51 -9.53 2.32 -13.13
N HIS A 52 -10.84 2.19 -13.04
CA HIS A 52 -11.75 2.22 -14.18
C HIS A 52 -12.25 3.63 -14.45
N THR A 53 -12.42 3.99 -15.74
CA THR A 53 -13.10 5.23 -16.14
C THR A 53 -14.61 5.13 -15.88
N ALA A 54 -15.32 6.27 -15.78
CA ALA A 54 -16.78 6.28 -15.64
C ALA A 54 -17.51 5.48 -16.73
N LYS A 55 -16.90 5.33 -17.93
CA LYS A 55 -17.35 4.45 -19.01
C LYS A 55 -17.10 2.96 -18.78
N GLN A 56 -16.25 2.62 -17.82
CA GLN A 56 -15.92 1.22 -17.47
C GLN A 56 -16.69 0.73 -16.24
N ILE A 57 -17.26 1.66 -15.45
CA ILE A 57 -18.11 1.31 -14.31
C ILE A 57 -19.49 0.97 -14.84
N LYS A 58 -19.83 -0.32 -14.84
CA LYS A 58 -21.14 -0.82 -15.22
C LYS A 58 -22.09 -0.66 -14.04
N VAL A 59 -23.25 -0.05 -14.29
CA VAL A 59 -24.36 0.02 -13.33
C VAL A 59 -25.18 -1.27 -13.39
N ASN A 60 -25.22 -1.90 -14.57
CA ASN A 60 -25.74 -3.23 -14.81
C ASN A 60 -25.05 -3.81 -16.06
N ASP A 61 -25.47 -5.00 -16.52
CA ASP A 61 -24.84 -5.67 -17.67
C ASP A 61 -24.95 -4.90 -19.01
N ILE A 62 -25.74 -3.83 -19.06
CA ILE A 62 -26.08 -3.10 -20.29
C ILE A 62 -25.56 -1.65 -20.25
N TYR A 63 -25.61 -0.96 -19.10
CA TYR A 63 -25.37 0.47 -19.02
C TYR A 63 -24.21 0.82 -18.08
N THR A 64 -23.43 1.83 -18.46
CA THR A 64 -22.38 2.44 -17.62
C THR A 64 -22.93 3.65 -16.85
N VAL A 65 -22.16 4.17 -15.89
CA VAL A 65 -22.49 5.43 -15.21
C VAL A 65 -22.62 6.59 -16.21
N ALA A 66 -21.80 6.60 -17.25
CA ALA A 66 -21.87 7.63 -18.29
C ALA A 66 -23.19 7.55 -19.09
N ASP A 67 -23.63 6.35 -19.45
CA ASP A 67 -24.87 6.14 -20.21
C ASP A 67 -26.10 6.59 -19.41
N ASN A 68 -26.11 6.34 -18.09
CA ASN A 68 -27.21 6.78 -17.23
C ASN A 68 -27.25 8.30 -17.03
N LEU A 69 -26.10 8.97 -16.99
CA LEU A 69 -26.03 10.42 -16.93
C LEU A 69 -26.52 11.07 -18.25
N GLU A 70 -26.16 10.50 -19.39
CA GLU A 70 -26.62 10.95 -20.72
C GLU A 70 -28.13 10.75 -20.85
N TRP A 71 -28.66 9.60 -20.42
CA TRP A 71 -30.09 9.33 -20.40
C TRP A 71 -30.87 10.30 -19.51
N LEU A 72 -30.36 10.63 -18.31
CA LEU A 72 -30.95 11.64 -17.42
C LEU A 72 -30.96 13.03 -18.05
N GLN A 73 -29.93 13.40 -18.80
CA GLN A 73 -29.89 14.67 -19.53
C GLN A 73 -30.97 14.71 -20.60
N VAL A 74 -31.13 13.62 -21.37
CA VAL A 74 -32.21 13.52 -22.39
C VAL A 74 -33.60 13.62 -21.77
N LEU A 75 -33.80 13.02 -20.58
CA LEU A 75 -35.08 13.15 -19.86
C LEU A 75 -35.35 14.58 -19.40
N ILE A 76 -34.34 15.30 -18.92
CA ILE A 76 -34.46 16.71 -18.51
C ILE A 76 -34.75 17.60 -19.74
N ASP A 77 -34.07 17.40 -20.83
CA ASP A 77 -34.27 18.16 -22.06
C ASP A 77 -35.67 17.94 -22.65
N ASN A 78 -36.21 16.72 -22.59
CA ASN A 78 -37.55 16.41 -23.02
C ASN A 78 -38.64 16.96 -22.09
N LEU A 79 -38.36 17.22 -20.83
CA LEU A 79 -39.28 17.86 -19.87
C LEU A 79 -39.46 19.37 -20.12
N VAL A 80 -38.57 19.97 -20.90
CA VAL A 80 -38.52 21.45 -21.11
C VAL A 80 -39.11 21.86 -22.46
N ILE A 81 -39.34 20.92 -23.37
CA ILE A 81 -39.81 21.21 -24.72
C ILE A 81 -41.30 20.89 -24.82
N GLY A 82 -42.13 21.90 -24.80
CA GLY A 82 -43.50 21.74 -25.18
C GLY A 82 -44.38 22.93 -24.89
N ALA A 83 -44.45 23.85 -25.78
CA ALA A 83 -45.48 24.89 -25.73
C ALA A 83 -45.90 25.42 -27.11
N ASN A 84 -45.96 24.61 -28.15
CA ASN A 84 -46.57 25.06 -29.42
C ASN A 84 -47.15 23.86 -30.22
N GLY A 85 -48.02 23.05 -29.63
CA GLY A 85 -48.63 21.90 -30.26
C GLY A 85 -50.14 21.85 -30.15
N ASP A 86 -50.80 21.16 -31.04
CA ASP A 86 -52.23 20.95 -31.19
C ASP A 86 -52.83 20.27 -29.93
N GLY A 87 -53.57 21.03 -29.12
CA GLY A 87 -53.85 20.80 -27.72
C GLY A 87 -54.53 19.49 -27.29
N ILE A 88 -55.11 18.67 -28.20
CA ILE A 88 -55.82 17.42 -27.83
C ILE A 88 -54.91 16.20 -27.95
N ALA A 89 -54.06 16.11 -28.93
CA ALA A 89 -53.10 15.02 -29.09
C ALA A 89 -52.01 15.13 -28.04
N GLU A 90 -51.52 16.33 -27.81
CA GLU A 90 -50.48 16.65 -26.83
C GLU A 90 -50.93 16.36 -25.38
N VAL A 91 -52.20 16.64 -25.03
CA VAL A 91 -52.74 16.30 -23.71
C VAL A 91 -52.93 14.79 -23.52
N LYS A 92 -53.18 14.02 -24.59
CA LYS A 92 -53.26 12.56 -24.51
C LYS A 92 -51.86 11.93 -24.34
N GLU A 93 -50.87 12.39 -25.09
CA GLU A 93 -49.48 11.92 -24.92
C GLU A 93 -48.89 12.36 -23.57
N ALA A 94 -49.19 13.60 -23.14
CA ALA A 94 -48.77 14.10 -21.83
C ALA A 94 -49.36 13.31 -20.65
N ARG A 95 -50.36 12.43 -20.87
CA ARG A 95 -50.91 11.54 -19.81
C ARG A 95 -50.25 10.16 -19.75
N VAL A 96 -49.39 9.83 -20.70
CA VAL A 96 -48.63 8.57 -20.68
C VAL A 96 -47.40 8.73 -19.80
N SER A 97 -47.30 7.92 -18.76
CA SER A 97 -46.11 7.92 -17.87
C SER A 97 -44.87 7.46 -18.64
N ILE A 98 -43.79 8.19 -18.51
CA ILE A 98 -42.47 7.81 -19.03
C ILE A 98 -41.95 6.58 -18.28
N TYR A 99 -42.31 6.45 -17.03
CA TYR A 99 -41.79 5.40 -16.13
C TYR A 99 -42.46 4.04 -16.40
N ASP A 100 -43.79 3.94 -16.30
CA ASP A 100 -44.49 2.66 -16.42
C ASP A 100 -45.21 2.46 -17.77
N LYS A 101 -45.07 3.44 -18.67
CA LYS A 101 -45.66 3.44 -20.04
C LYS A 101 -47.20 3.37 -20.07
N LYS A 102 -47.88 3.65 -18.97
CA LYS A 102 -49.33 3.63 -18.87
C LYS A 102 -49.94 5.01 -19.06
N ALA A 103 -51.13 5.05 -19.64
CA ALA A 103 -51.91 6.26 -19.75
C ALA A 103 -52.75 6.50 -18.46
N TYR A 104 -52.69 7.72 -17.96
CA TYR A 104 -53.39 8.13 -16.75
C TYR A 104 -54.58 9.06 -17.06
N SER A 105 -55.62 9.04 -16.23
CA SER A 105 -56.80 9.85 -16.44
C SER A 105 -56.55 11.36 -16.30
N THR A 106 -55.52 11.73 -15.52
CA THR A 106 -55.11 13.13 -15.36
C THR A 106 -53.60 13.28 -15.47
N LEU A 107 -53.13 14.45 -15.90
CA LEU A 107 -51.72 14.80 -15.92
C LEU A 107 -51.07 14.68 -14.51
N ASN A 108 -51.86 15.09 -13.48
CA ASN A 108 -51.36 15.02 -12.08
C ASN A 108 -51.09 13.58 -11.63
N SER A 109 -51.98 12.62 -12.02
CA SER A 109 -51.80 11.21 -11.71
C SER A 109 -50.56 10.63 -12.40
N ARG A 110 -50.33 11.00 -13.67
CA ARG A 110 -49.14 10.62 -14.41
C ARG A 110 -47.87 11.18 -13.76
N LEU A 111 -47.81 12.51 -13.48
CA LEU A 111 -46.69 13.15 -12.86
C LEU A 111 -46.34 12.55 -11.50
N LYS A 112 -47.37 12.15 -10.71
CA LYS A 112 -47.14 11.48 -9.45
C LYS A 112 -46.38 10.15 -9.62
N VAL A 113 -46.82 9.32 -10.56
CA VAL A 113 -46.18 8.03 -10.84
C VAL A 113 -44.75 8.22 -11.38
N ASP A 114 -44.57 9.16 -12.32
CA ASP A 114 -43.24 9.46 -12.85
C ASP A 114 -42.29 9.95 -11.72
N PHE A 115 -42.79 10.80 -10.82
CA PHE A 115 -42.03 11.31 -9.68
C PHE A 115 -41.70 10.22 -8.65
N GLU A 116 -42.68 9.35 -8.32
CA GLU A 116 -42.47 8.21 -7.41
C GLU A 116 -41.44 7.23 -8.02
N GLY A 117 -41.55 6.95 -9.33
CA GLY A 117 -40.58 6.13 -10.05
C GLY A 117 -39.18 6.73 -10.04
N PHE A 118 -39.07 8.00 -10.40
CA PHE A 118 -37.81 8.73 -10.37
C PHE A 118 -37.18 8.75 -8.95
N THR A 119 -38.01 8.95 -7.92
CA THR A 119 -37.54 8.96 -6.51
C THR A 119 -37.00 7.59 -6.11
N LYS A 120 -37.65 6.50 -6.58
CA LYS A 120 -37.22 5.14 -6.33
C LYS A 120 -35.89 4.84 -7.03
N ASP A 121 -35.75 5.25 -8.29
CA ASP A 121 -34.52 5.06 -9.06
C ASP A 121 -33.36 5.87 -8.46
N LEU A 122 -33.63 7.12 -8.02
CA LEU A 122 -32.65 7.94 -7.32
C LEU A 122 -32.21 7.31 -5.99
N ALA A 123 -33.14 6.67 -5.27
CA ALA A 123 -32.82 5.97 -4.03
C ALA A 123 -31.96 4.72 -4.29
N SER A 124 -32.27 3.97 -5.35
CA SER A 124 -31.45 2.84 -5.81
C SER A 124 -30.04 3.31 -6.19
N PHE A 125 -29.93 4.29 -7.07
CA PHE A 125 -28.66 4.88 -7.49
C PHE A 125 -27.82 5.40 -6.32
N LYS A 126 -28.47 6.03 -5.32
CA LYS A 126 -27.79 6.47 -4.09
C LYS A 126 -27.23 5.30 -3.28
N ASN A 127 -27.93 4.16 -3.27
CA ASN A 127 -27.44 2.96 -2.58
C ASN A 127 -26.31 2.30 -3.36
N ASP A 128 -26.40 2.27 -4.69
CA ASP A 128 -25.35 1.73 -5.58
C ASP A 128 -24.07 2.55 -5.42
N ILE A 129 -24.16 3.90 -5.46
CA ILE A 129 -23.01 4.78 -5.19
C ILE A 129 -22.44 4.55 -3.78
N LYS A 130 -23.29 4.35 -2.76
CA LYS A 130 -22.79 4.04 -1.42
C LYS A 130 -22.03 2.72 -1.39
N GLN A 131 -22.52 1.72 -2.13
CA GLN A 131 -21.85 0.43 -2.23
C GLN A 131 -20.55 0.58 -2.99
N ASP A 132 -20.52 1.27 -4.12
CA ASP A 132 -19.31 1.54 -4.90
C ASP A 132 -18.27 2.30 -4.08
N ILE A 133 -18.70 3.32 -3.31
CA ILE A 133 -17.82 4.04 -2.38
C ILE A 133 -17.29 3.11 -1.28
N ALA A 134 -18.12 2.20 -0.77
CA ALA A 134 -17.70 1.21 0.21
C ALA A 134 -16.69 0.23 -0.40
N ASP A 135 -16.93 -0.20 -1.64
CA ASP A 135 -16.05 -1.10 -2.37
C ASP A 135 -14.72 -0.43 -2.74
N VAL A 136 -14.75 0.84 -3.18
CA VAL A 136 -13.53 1.64 -3.41
C VAL A 136 -12.77 1.86 -2.10
N LYS A 137 -13.45 2.16 -1.00
CA LYS A 137 -12.81 2.24 0.33
C LYS A 137 -12.24 0.90 0.77
N ALA A 138 -12.92 -0.20 0.47
CA ALA A 138 -12.43 -1.54 0.76
C ALA A 138 -11.19 -1.87 -0.07
N ILE A 139 -11.10 -1.38 -1.31
CA ILE A 139 -9.90 -1.49 -2.17
C ILE A 139 -8.77 -0.61 -1.63
N ASP A 140 -9.06 0.62 -1.22
CA ASP A 140 -8.07 1.56 -0.66
C ASP A 140 -7.57 1.11 0.73
N ASN A 141 -8.40 0.36 1.46
CA ASN A 141 -8.04 -0.26 2.74
C ASN A 141 -7.34 -1.61 2.60
N ARG A 142 -7.38 -2.24 1.43
CA ARG A 142 -6.58 -3.44 1.16
C ARG A 142 -5.14 -3.01 0.96
N PHE A 143 -4.22 -3.68 1.67
CA PHE A 143 -2.84 -3.66 1.23
C PHE A 143 -2.83 -4.12 -0.23
N GLU A 144 -2.28 -3.34 -1.14
CA GLU A 144 -2.06 -3.81 -2.50
C GLU A 144 -1.07 -4.97 -2.45
N THR A 145 -1.60 -6.14 -2.20
CA THR A 145 -0.88 -7.42 -2.15
C THR A 145 -0.50 -7.91 -3.56
N ARG A 146 -0.54 -7.05 -4.56
CA ARG A 146 -0.02 -7.33 -5.90
C ARG A 146 1.49 -7.37 -5.96
N THR A 147 2.18 -6.78 -4.96
CA THR A 147 3.61 -6.93 -4.82
C THR A 147 3.87 -7.93 -3.71
N ASP A 148 4.30 -9.13 -4.07
CA ASP A 148 4.82 -10.14 -3.13
C ASP A 148 6.11 -9.66 -2.45
N ARG A 149 6.43 -8.38 -2.58
CA ARG A 149 7.68 -7.78 -2.15
C ARG A 149 7.46 -6.84 -0.97
N PHE A 150 7.94 -7.27 0.17
CA PHE A 150 8.03 -6.44 1.36
C PHE A 150 9.22 -5.49 1.26
N ASN A 151 8.97 -4.20 1.49
CA ASN A 151 10.00 -3.17 1.47
C ASN A 151 10.72 -3.13 2.82
N TYR A 152 12.03 -2.96 2.78
CA TYR A 152 12.83 -2.76 3.98
C TYR A 152 12.37 -1.51 4.74
N LEU A 153 12.18 -1.65 6.04
CA LEU A 153 11.83 -0.56 6.94
C LEU A 153 13.06 -0.13 7.77
N MET A 154 13.57 -1.02 8.62
CA MET A 154 14.68 -0.72 9.54
C MET A 154 15.42 -1.98 9.99
N THR A 155 16.60 -1.78 10.57
CA THR A 155 17.34 -2.78 11.33
C THR A 155 17.17 -2.50 12.81
N LEU A 156 16.85 -3.51 13.59
CA LEU A 156 16.85 -3.45 15.06
C LEU A 156 18.17 -3.95 15.59
N GLN A 157 18.73 -3.25 16.57
CA GLN A 157 19.93 -3.71 17.28
C GLN A 157 19.64 -5.04 17.97
N ALA A 158 20.44 -6.06 17.67
CA ALA A 158 20.33 -7.37 18.29
C ALA A 158 21.05 -7.39 19.65
N ASN A 159 20.63 -8.32 20.53
CA ASN A 159 21.40 -8.75 21.70
C ASN A 159 21.96 -10.13 21.36
N ASP A 160 23.15 -10.16 20.75
CA ASP A 160 23.78 -11.41 20.31
C ASP A 160 23.97 -12.40 21.48
N PRO A 161 23.82 -13.71 21.24
CA PRO A 161 23.51 -14.39 19.97
C PRO A 161 22.02 -14.60 19.71
N HIS A 162 21.14 -13.95 20.44
CA HIS A 162 19.71 -14.25 20.53
C HIS A 162 18.96 -13.89 19.25
N VAL A 163 18.04 -14.77 18.87
CA VAL A 163 17.15 -14.61 17.70
C VAL A 163 15.92 -13.80 18.11
N MET A 164 15.53 -12.85 17.30
CA MET A 164 14.24 -12.16 17.44
C MET A 164 13.11 -13.19 17.31
N GLN A 165 12.08 -13.05 18.11
CA GLN A 165 10.90 -13.89 18.05
C GLN A 165 9.66 -13.12 17.62
N THR A 166 9.59 -11.84 17.97
CA THR A 166 8.55 -10.93 17.50
C THR A 166 8.95 -9.48 17.81
N PHE A 167 8.17 -8.56 17.28
CA PHE A 167 8.35 -7.14 17.50
C PHE A 167 6.99 -6.42 17.53
N LEU A 168 7.02 -5.19 18.05
CA LEU A 168 5.86 -4.30 18.09
C LEU A 168 6.35 -2.85 17.96
N ILE A 169 5.82 -2.09 17.03
CA ILE A 169 6.02 -0.64 16.94
C ILE A 169 4.85 0.03 17.65
N GLY A 170 5.15 0.78 18.69
CA GLY A 170 4.18 1.54 19.47
C GLY A 170 3.67 2.78 18.74
N THR A 171 2.67 3.45 19.32
CA THR A 171 2.11 4.70 18.79
C THR A 171 3.13 5.84 18.74
N GLY A 172 4.12 5.84 19.65
CA GLY A 172 5.26 6.77 19.66
C GLY A 172 6.37 6.38 18.68
N LYS A 173 6.18 5.32 17.90
CA LYS A 173 7.15 4.74 16.95
C LYS A 173 8.36 4.07 17.59
N ASP A 174 8.42 4.01 18.91
CA ASP A 174 9.38 3.15 19.59
C ASP A 174 9.09 1.69 19.31
N VAL A 175 10.15 0.88 19.25
CA VAL A 175 10.02 -0.55 18.92
C VAL A 175 10.28 -1.38 20.17
N TYR A 176 9.41 -2.32 20.41
CA TYR A 176 9.60 -3.38 21.38
C TYR A 176 9.87 -4.69 20.67
N GLN A 177 10.82 -5.46 21.16
CA GLN A 177 11.30 -6.68 20.51
C GLN A 177 11.51 -7.77 21.55
N THR A 178 11.09 -8.99 21.27
CA THR A 178 11.42 -10.17 22.06
C THR A 178 12.53 -10.97 21.39
N GLN A 179 13.38 -11.58 22.18
CA GLN A 179 14.45 -12.48 21.75
C GLN A 179 14.49 -13.70 22.67
N ALA A 180 14.49 -14.90 22.11
CA ALA A 180 14.53 -16.13 22.88
C ALA A 180 15.82 -16.25 23.71
N ASN A 181 15.70 -16.65 24.97
CA ASN A 181 16.82 -16.84 25.91
C ASN A 181 16.55 -18.03 26.85
N GLY A 182 16.56 -19.23 26.31
CA GLY A 182 16.18 -20.45 27.04
C GLY A 182 14.69 -20.49 27.38
N ASP A 183 14.35 -20.63 28.67
CA ASP A 183 12.97 -20.58 29.17
C ASP A 183 12.45 -19.14 29.38
N ASP A 184 13.34 -18.18 29.33
CA ASP A 184 13.05 -16.76 29.42
C ASP A 184 13.08 -16.12 28.03
N PHE A 185 12.63 -14.87 27.93
CA PHE A 185 12.96 -14.05 26.78
C PHE A 185 13.48 -12.67 27.19
N ILE A 186 14.39 -12.14 26.39
CA ILE A 186 14.83 -10.76 26.48
C ILE A 186 13.75 -9.89 25.81
N PHE A 187 13.26 -8.90 26.55
CA PHE A 187 12.31 -7.92 26.07
C PHE A 187 12.97 -6.56 25.96
N SER A 188 13.24 -6.13 24.75
CA SER A 188 14.00 -4.93 24.45
C SER A 188 13.09 -3.77 24.08
N HIS A 189 13.35 -2.60 24.65
CA HIS A 189 12.84 -1.32 24.20
C HIS A 189 13.89 -0.65 23.33
N LYS A 190 13.50 -0.26 22.13
CA LYS A 190 14.34 0.44 21.16
C LYS A 190 13.68 1.74 20.74
N ASN A 191 14.51 2.72 20.42
CA ASN A 191 13.99 3.96 19.85
C ASN A 191 13.50 3.74 18.40
N GLN A 192 12.93 4.77 17.85
CA GLN A 192 12.41 4.77 16.47
C GLN A 192 13.47 4.50 15.38
N ASN A 193 14.75 4.51 15.70
CA ASN A 193 15.85 4.15 14.80
C ASN A 193 16.27 2.68 14.94
N GLY A 194 15.63 1.91 15.81
CA GLY A 194 15.98 0.53 16.11
C GLY A 194 17.15 0.36 17.11
N GLU A 195 17.66 1.46 17.67
CA GLU A 195 18.75 1.43 18.65
C GLU A 195 18.24 1.06 20.05
N GLN A 196 19.02 0.28 20.77
CA GLN A 196 18.67 -0.19 22.10
C GLN A 196 18.61 0.95 23.11
N VAL A 197 17.46 1.12 23.76
CA VAL A 197 17.25 2.05 24.87
C VAL A 197 17.41 1.33 26.21
N SER A 198 16.75 0.19 26.35
CA SER A 198 16.78 -0.63 27.55
C SER A 198 16.36 -2.08 27.24
N THR A 199 16.64 -2.97 28.18
CA THR A 199 16.18 -4.36 28.17
C THR A 199 15.43 -4.70 29.43
N SER A 200 14.57 -5.69 29.36
CA SER A 200 13.94 -6.40 30.45
C SER A 200 14.08 -7.90 30.21
N THR A 201 14.15 -8.71 31.24
CA THR A 201 14.01 -10.16 31.13
C THR A 201 12.58 -10.53 31.53
N VAL A 202 11.92 -11.35 30.76
CA VAL A 202 10.63 -11.95 31.13
C VAL A 202 10.89 -13.38 31.54
N GLU A 203 10.87 -13.63 32.87
CA GLU A 203 11.18 -14.93 33.46
C GLU A 203 10.10 -15.95 33.13
N ASN A 204 10.52 -17.15 32.72
CA ASN A 204 9.62 -18.22 32.31
C ASN A 204 8.59 -17.84 31.22
N GLY A 205 8.95 -16.87 30.38
CA GLY A 205 8.10 -16.40 29.26
C GLY A 205 8.13 -17.31 28.03
N GLY A 206 8.97 -18.35 28.04
CA GLY A 206 9.23 -19.19 26.89
C GLY A 206 9.99 -18.42 25.80
N HIS A 207 9.73 -18.72 24.54
CA HIS A 207 10.44 -18.08 23.43
C HIS A 207 10.00 -16.63 23.16
N GLY A 208 8.90 -16.15 23.75
CA GLY A 208 8.37 -14.83 23.45
C GLY A 208 7.88 -14.66 22.00
N THR A 209 7.29 -15.71 21.44
CA THR A 209 6.91 -15.82 20.01
C THR A 209 5.82 -14.85 19.57
N GLN A 210 5.10 -14.25 20.50
CA GLN A 210 4.09 -13.23 20.20
C GLN A 210 3.98 -12.26 21.37
N ILE A 211 3.88 -10.99 21.04
CA ILE A 211 3.61 -9.92 21.98
C ILE A 211 2.55 -8.99 21.41
N ALA A 212 1.60 -8.58 22.24
CA ALA A 212 0.60 -7.56 21.90
C ALA A 212 0.62 -6.44 22.93
N TRP A 213 0.02 -5.30 22.59
CA TRP A 213 -0.01 -4.13 23.46
C TRP A 213 -1.38 -3.44 23.40
N ALA A 214 -1.90 -3.09 24.57
CA ALA A 214 -3.09 -2.27 24.71
C ALA A 214 -3.09 -1.53 26.05
N GLY A 215 -3.49 -0.27 26.06
CA GLY A 215 -3.72 0.51 27.28
C GLY A 215 -2.48 0.60 28.20
N GLY A 216 -1.28 0.56 27.64
CA GLY A 216 -0.04 0.60 28.41
C GLY A 216 0.37 -0.74 29.04
N TRP A 217 -0.25 -1.85 28.61
CA TRP A 217 0.06 -3.21 29.03
C TRP A 217 0.55 -4.03 27.85
N PHE A 218 1.57 -4.88 28.09
CA PHE A 218 2.01 -5.90 27.15
C PHE A 218 1.34 -7.23 27.49
N TYR A 219 1.05 -8.01 26.47
CA TYR A 219 0.38 -9.30 26.56
C TYR A 219 1.29 -10.37 25.94
N SER A 220 1.60 -11.41 26.68
CA SER A 220 2.39 -12.56 26.22
C SER A 220 2.16 -13.76 27.12
N ASN A 221 2.85 -14.86 26.85
CA ASN A 221 2.82 -16.04 27.69
C ASN A 221 3.87 -15.98 28.80
N MET A 222 3.51 -16.49 29.98
CA MET A 222 4.43 -16.82 31.05
C MET A 222 4.02 -18.14 31.72
N ARG A 223 4.94 -18.87 32.29
CA ARG A 223 4.62 -20.05 33.10
C ARG A 223 4.28 -19.63 34.52
N ASP A 224 3.22 -20.22 35.05
CA ASP A 224 2.85 -20.12 36.46
C ASP A 224 3.82 -20.94 37.37
N GLY A 225 3.65 -20.86 38.69
CA GLY A 225 4.45 -21.64 39.63
C GLY A 225 4.37 -23.16 39.48
N ASN A 226 3.41 -23.68 38.67
CA ASN A 226 3.24 -25.10 38.36
C ASN A 226 3.81 -25.47 36.98
N GLY A 227 4.44 -24.52 36.28
CA GLY A 227 5.00 -24.72 34.95
C GLY A 227 3.99 -24.65 33.79
N ASN A 228 2.72 -24.31 34.04
CA ASN A 228 1.71 -24.18 33.00
C ASN A 228 1.79 -22.81 32.35
N PHE A 229 1.70 -22.77 31.02
CA PHE A 229 1.59 -21.51 30.31
C PHE A 229 0.26 -20.80 30.63
N LYS A 230 0.35 -19.51 30.89
CA LYS A 230 -0.74 -18.56 31.05
C LYS A 230 -0.56 -17.43 30.09
N LEU A 231 -1.62 -16.95 29.46
CA LEU A 231 -1.63 -15.65 28.87
C LEU A 231 -1.71 -14.61 29.99
N VAL A 232 -0.73 -13.70 30.03
CA VAL A 232 -0.66 -12.63 31.03
C VAL A 232 -0.58 -11.27 30.36
N ARG A 233 -0.95 -10.23 31.11
CA ARG A 233 -0.57 -8.85 30.79
C ARG A 233 0.35 -8.31 31.87
N PHE A 234 1.34 -7.52 31.44
CA PHE A 234 2.36 -7.01 32.36
C PHE A 234 2.91 -5.64 31.92
N LYS A 235 3.62 -4.97 32.83
CA LYS A 235 4.33 -3.71 32.54
C LYS A 235 5.78 -3.97 32.19
N TYR A 236 6.31 -3.16 31.26
CA TYR A 236 7.73 -3.17 30.94
C TYR A 236 8.56 -2.66 32.11
N LYS A 237 9.65 -3.35 32.45
CA LYS A 237 10.60 -3.00 33.53
C LYS A 237 11.99 -2.75 32.97
N ALA A 238 12.33 -1.50 32.67
CA ALA A 238 13.63 -1.15 32.12
C ALA A 238 14.76 -1.59 33.09
N GLY A 239 15.70 -2.40 32.57
CA GLY A 239 16.83 -2.93 33.36
C GLY A 239 16.44 -3.99 34.39
N GLY A 240 15.18 -4.42 34.44
CA GLY A 240 14.68 -5.36 35.46
C GLY A 240 14.20 -6.69 34.90
N THR A 241 13.62 -7.49 35.79
CA THR A 241 12.97 -8.76 35.44
C THR A 241 11.47 -8.67 35.71
N VAL A 242 10.68 -9.10 34.76
CA VAL A 242 9.24 -9.29 34.90
C VAL A 242 9.01 -10.74 35.30
N LYS A 243 8.27 -10.95 36.37
CA LYS A 243 7.93 -12.28 36.89
C LYS A 243 6.43 -12.49 36.93
N TYR A 244 5.99 -13.74 36.82
CA TYR A 244 4.58 -14.10 36.95
C TYR A 244 3.98 -13.63 38.28
N THR A 245 4.79 -13.63 39.36
CA THR A 245 4.38 -13.22 40.72
C THR A 245 4.40 -11.71 40.97
N ASP A 246 4.76 -10.91 39.96
CA ASP A 246 4.80 -9.46 40.13
C ASP A 246 3.41 -8.86 40.29
N PRO A 247 3.24 -7.82 41.12
CA PRO A 247 1.93 -7.15 41.29
C PRO A 247 1.36 -6.55 40.00
N GLU A 248 2.24 -6.24 39.02
CA GLU A 248 1.89 -5.71 37.70
C GLU A 248 1.90 -6.80 36.63
N THR A 249 1.71 -8.05 37.03
CA THR A 249 1.47 -9.18 36.12
C THR A 249 0.14 -9.81 36.46
N GLU A 250 -0.76 -9.86 35.49
CA GLU A 250 -2.13 -10.30 35.68
C GLU A 250 -2.51 -11.35 34.62
N ASP A 251 -3.20 -12.43 35.07
CA ASP A 251 -3.75 -13.42 34.15
C ASP A 251 -4.80 -12.79 33.26
N VAL A 252 -4.69 -13.04 31.96
CA VAL A 252 -5.71 -12.70 30.97
C VAL A 252 -6.68 -13.86 30.82
N PHE A 253 -7.95 -13.56 30.92
CA PHE A 253 -9.01 -14.57 30.78
C PHE A 253 -9.09 -15.09 29.34
N VAL A 254 -8.98 -16.40 29.16
CA VAL A 254 -9.01 -17.08 27.86
C VAL A 254 -10.15 -18.08 27.68
N GLY A 255 -11.19 -17.97 28.53
CA GLY A 255 -12.34 -18.86 28.51
C GLY A 255 -12.01 -20.29 28.92
N GLU A 256 -12.65 -21.27 28.28
CA GLU A 256 -12.46 -22.71 28.52
C GLU A 256 -11.06 -23.21 28.13
N ASN A 257 -10.28 -22.40 27.39
CA ASN A 257 -8.93 -22.78 26.91
C ASN A 257 -7.83 -22.51 27.94
N LYS A 258 -8.16 -22.45 29.21
CA LYS A 258 -7.19 -22.26 30.32
C LYS A 258 -6.12 -23.34 30.29
N GLY A 259 -4.86 -22.92 30.36
CA GLY A 259 -3.71 -23.82 30.39
C GLY A 259 -3.18 -24.24 29.02
N LEU A 260 -3.81 -23.85 27.92
CA LEU A 260 -3.22 -23.98 26.60
C LEU A 260 -2.32 -22.81 26.27
N TYR A 261 -1.33 -23.06 25.41
CA TYR A 261 -0.46 -22.00 24.87
C TYR A 261 -1.29 -21.05 23.99
N VAL A 262 -1.36 -19.77 24.37
CA VAL A 262 -2.21 -18.78 23.69
C VAL A 262 -1.38 -17.58 23.26
N ASN A 263 -1.26 -17.36 21.96
CA ASN A 263 -0.62 -16.17 21.41
C ASN A 263 -1.69 -15.11 21.07
N PRO A 264 -1.57 -13.89 21.62
CA PRO A 264 -2.51 -12.83 21.38
C PRO A 264 -2.07 -11.92 20.23
N THR A 265 -3.04 -11.36 19.47
CA THR A 265 -2.87 -10.10 18.76
C THR A 265 -4.02 -9.16 19.13
N ILE A 266 -3.79 -7.85 19.18
CA ILE A 266 -4.74 -6.87 19.69
C ILE A 266 -4.87 -5.70 18.73
N ASP A 267 -6.12 -5.43 18.29
CA ASP A 267 -6.53 -4.17 17.72
C ASP A 267 -7.21 -3.32 18.80
N ALA A 268 -6.41 -2.56 19.54
CA ALA A 268 -6.91 -1.76 20.66
C ALA A 268 -7.85 -0.63 20.23
N VAL A 269 -7.77 -0.16 18.98
CA VAL A 269 -8.66 0.89 18.43
C VAL A 269 -10.08 0.38 18.27
N ASN A 270 -10.22 -0.88 17.88
CA ASN A 270 -11.51 -1.53 17.65
C ASN A 270 -11.96 -2.42 18.81
N ASP A 271 -11.27 -2.38 19.95
CA ASP A 271 -11.55 -3.21 21.14
C ASP A 271 -11.55 -4.72 20.84
N ILE A 272 -10.61 -5.18 20.03
CA ILE A 272 -10.51 -6.59 19.62
C ILE A 272 -9.23 -7.23 20.15
N ILE A 273 -9.36 -8.46 20.65
CA ILE A 273 -8.27 -9.38 20.90
C ILE A 273 -8.52 -10.68 20.13
N VAL A 274 -7.47 -11.19 19.51
CA VAL A 274 -7.51 -12.48 18.83
C VAL A 274 -6.58 -13.44 19.53
N PHE A 275 -7.07 -14.62 19.85
CA PHE A 275 -6.30 -15.71 20.41
C PHE A 275 -5.97 -16.75 19.35
N ARG A 276 -4.70 -17.04 19.21
CA ARG A 276 -4.20 -18.26 18.59
C ARG A 276 -3.96 -19.26 19.71
N ILE A 277 -4.71 -20.36 19.72
CA ILE A 277 -4.74 -21.37 20.79
C ILE A 277 -4.17 -22.67 20.27
N GLY A 278 -3.23 -23.25 21.00
CA GLY A 278 -2.53 -24.49 20.66
C GLY A 278 -1.24 -24.27 19.87
N THR A 279 -0.41 -25.25 19.77
CA THR A 279 0.92 -25.19 19.12
C THR A 279 0.90 -25.55 17.64
N GLY A 280 -0.07 -26.35 17.21
CA GLY A 280 -0.16 -26.85 15.83
C GLY A 280 0.57 -28.17 15.58
N THR A 281 1.42 -28.61 16.51
CA THR A 281 2.16 -29.87 16.39
C THR A 281 1.26 -31.07 16.68
N ASP A 282 0.64 -31.09 17.85
CA ASP A 282 -0.19 -32.22 18.32
C ASP A 282 -1.70 -31.91 18.30
N THR A 283 -2.06 -30.65 18.23
CA THR A 283 -3.45 -30.19 18.23
C THR A 283 -3.66 -29.14 17.14
N PRO A 284 -4.82 -29.17 16.44
CA PRO A 284 -5.17 -28.12 15.50
C PRO A 284 -5.15 -26.75 16.19
N VAL A 285 -4.58 -25.76 15.51
CA VAL A 285 -4.59 -24.39 16.00
C VAL A 285 -5.99 -23.80 15.86
N LYS A 286 -6.55 -23.38 16.98
CA LYS A 286 -7.83 -22.66 17.03
C LYS A 286 -7.60 -21.15 17.08
N ILE A 287 -8.35 -20.42 16.30
CA ILE A 287 -8.43 -18.95 16.35
C ILE A 287 -9.75 -18.58 17.01
N GLU A 288 -9.68 -17.64 17.96
CA GLU A 288 -10.85 -17.00 18.56
C GLU A 288 -10.68 -15.48 18.49
N VAL A 289 -11.69 -14.81 17.94
CA VAL A 289 -11.80 -13.35 17.92
C VAL A 289 -12.78 -12.95 19.01
N ARG A 290 -12.36 -12.06 19.92
CA ARG A 290 -13.13 -11.62 21.08
C ARG A 290 -13.06 -10.10 21.24
N GLN A 291 -13.97 -9.52 22.01
CA GLN A 291 -13.82 -8.15 22.49
C GLN A 291 -12.80 -8.09 23.63
N LEU A 292 -11.82 -7.18 23.54
CA LEU A 292 -10.79 -7.01 24.57
C LEU A 292 -11.40 -6.60 25.92
N SER A 293 -12.34 -5.66 25.91
CA SER A 293 -13.04 -5.21 27.13
C SER A 293 -13.82 -6.34 27.81
N GLU A 294 -14.48 -7.22 27.05
CA GLU A 294 -15.17 -8.39 27.59
C GLU A 294 -14.17 -9.39 28.22
N VAL A 295 -13.04 -9.64 27.56
CA VAL A 295 -11.98 -10.49 28.08
C VAL A 295 -11.42 -9.94 29.38
N LEU A 296 -11.16 -8.63 29.46
CA LEU A 296 -10.68 -7.98 30.70
C LEU A 296 -11.70 -8.01 31.83
N ASN A 297 -12.98 -8.04 31.50
CA ASN A 297 -14.08 -8.22 32.47
C ASN A 297 -14.42 -9.71 32.73
N LYS A 298 -13.62 -10.65 32.21
CA LYS A 298 -13.77 -12.10 32.37
C LYS A 298 -15.09 -12.66 31.78
N VAL A 299 -15.60 -12.00 30.73
CA VAL A 299 -16.80 -12.45 30.00
C VAL A 299 -16.39 -13.44 28.93
N ASP A 300 -16.95 -14.66 29.00
CA ASP A 300 -16.65 -15.72 28.03
C ASP A 300 -17.55 -15.61 26.79
N LYS A 301 -17.17 -14.72 25.88
CA LYS A 301 -17.89 -14.50 24.64
C LYS A 301 -16.94 -14.47 23.45
N VAL A 302 -17.18 -15.35 22.52
CA VAL A 302 -16.44 -15.45 21.25
C VAL A 302 -17.26 -14.79 20.14
N LEU A 303 -16.67 -13.87 19.40
CA LEU A 303 -17.29 -13.25 18.23
C LEU A 303 -17.21 -14.17 17.01
N TYR A 304 -16.03 -14.67 16.74
CA TYR A 304 -15.74 -15.61 15.64
C TYR A 304 -14.75 -16.66 16.10
N SER A 305 -14.85 -17.87 15.57
CA SER A 305 -13.92 -18.95 15.87
C SER A 305 -13.78 -19.90 14.69
N PHE A 306 -12.56 -20.32 14.40
CA PHE A 306 -12.26 -21.32 13.37
C PHE A 306 -10.94 -22.03 13.65
N THR A 307 -10.65 -23.06 12.88
CA THR A 307 -9.44 -23.87 13.02
C THR A 307 -8.54 -23.67 11.79
N ILE A 308 -7.26 -23.43 12.01
CA ILE A 308 -6.26 -23.39 10.95
C ILE A 308 -6.01 -24.81 10.46
N PRO A 309 -6.04 -25.08 9.14
CA PRO A 309 -5.68 -26.39 8.60
C PRO A 309 -4.27 -26.80 9.03
N GLN A 310 -4.08 -28.05 9.43
CA GLN A 310 -2.77 -28.54 9.90
C GLN A 310 -1.69 -28.47 8.81
N SER A 311 -2.07 -28.52 7.54
CA SER A 311 -1.14 -28.26 6.42
C SER A 311 -0.52 -26.86 6.42
N LEU A 312 -1.11 -25.90 7.12
CA LEU A 312 -0.66 -24.52 7.25
C LEU A 312 -0.09 -24.20 8.64
N SER A 313 0.04 -25.19 9.52
CA SER A 313 0.60 -25.04 10.86
C SER A 313 1.16 -26.38 11.32
N ASN A 314 2.42 -26.65 11.02
CA ASN A 314 3.14 -27.86 11.38
C ASN A 314 4.64 -27.57 11.49
N ASP A 315 5.43 -28.59 11.85
CA ASP A 315 6.87 -28.44 12.07
C ASP A 315 7.67 -28.06 10.82
N THR A 316 7.14 -28.34 9.62
CA THR A 316 7.79 -27.94 8.35
C THR A 316 7.40 -26.54 7.90
N GLN A 317 6.33 -26.00 8.46
CA GLN A 317 5.82 -24.64 8.22
C GLN A 317 5.33 -24.04 9.54
N PRO A 318 6.23 -23.81 10.53
CA PRO A 318 5.86 -23.25 11.81
C PRO A 318 5.28 -21.83 11.63
N MET A 319 4.33 -21.48 12.48
CA MET A 319 3.77 -20.14 12.53
C MET A 319 4.81 -19.20 13.12
N GLN A 320 5.07 -18.12 12.40
CA GLN A 320 6.04 -17.09 12.76
C GLN A 320 5.40 -15.74 13.12
N GLY A 321 4.10 -15.59 12.84
CA GLY A 321 3.38 -14.38 13.21
C GLY A 321 1.90 -14.47 12.85
N ILE A 322 1.10 -13.71 13.60
CA ILE A 322 -0.35 -13.60 13.42
C ILE A 322 -0.78 -12.16 13.63
N GLU A 323 -1.64 -11.66 12.74
CA GLU A 323 -2.26 -10.34 12.87
C GLU A 323 -3.69 -10.33 12.36
N TYR A 324 -4.48 -9.41 12.89
CA TYR A 324 -5.89 -9.27 12.55
C TYR A 324 -6.25 -7.86 12.12
N ASP A 325 -6.87 -7.74 10.97
CA ASP A 325 -7.45 -6.49 10.50
C ASP A 325 -8.96 -6.49 10.72
N HIS A 326 -9.41 -5.69 11.68
CA HIS A 326 -10.83 -5.56 11.99
C HIS A 326 -11.63 -4.97 10.82
N ASP A 327 -11.09 -4.01 10.07
CA ASP A 327 -11.82 -3.31 9.01
C ASP A 327 -12.20 -4.25 7.86
N THR A 328 -11.30 -5.19 7.52
CA THR A 328 -11.50 -6.19 6.45
C THR A 328 -11.88 -7.57 6.97
N LYS A 329 -11.94 -7.77 8.31
CA LYS A 329 -12.13 -9.08 8.96
C LYS A 329 -11.12 -10.12 8.51
N THR A 330 -9.91 -9.69 8.19
CA THR A 330 -8.85 -10.55 7.66
C THR A 330 -7.89 -10.96 8.77
N LEU A 331 -7.68 -12.25 8.93
CA LEU A 331 -6.56 -12.79 9.70
C LEU A 331 -5.38 -13.03 8.76
N TYR A 332 -4.22 -12.49 9.11
CA TYR A 332 -2.93 -12.73 8.46
C TYR A 332 -2.17 -13.80 9.25
N TRP A 333 -1.56 -14.73 8.52
CA TRP A 333 -0.85 -15.88 9.06
C TRP A 333 0.48 -16.05 8.35
N LEU A 334 1.57 -15.80 9.06
CA LEU A 334 2.94 -15.91 8.55
C LEU A 334 3.53 -17.25 8.96
N THR A 335 4.10 -17.98 8.00
CA THR A 335 4.82 -19.23 8.24
C THR A 335 6.17 -19.23 7.54
N GLY A 336 7.15 -19.94 8.12
CA GLY A 336 8.47 -20.10 7.56
C GLY A 336 9.42 -20.75 8.55
N THR A 337 10.62 -21.01 8.09
CA THR A 337 11.68 -21.65 8.91
C THR A 337 12.98 -20.85 8.79
N SER A 338 13.98 -21.25 9.57
CA SER A 338 15.34 -20.69 9.51
C SER A 338 16.14 -21.14 8.27
N ASP A 339 15.65 -22.14 7.52
CA ASP A 339 16.30 -22.58 6.29
C ASP A 339 16.03 -21.57 5.15
N PRO A 340 17.05 -20.86 4.65
CA PRO A 340 16.89 -19.86 3.59
C PRO A 340 16.43 -20.46 2.24
N ASN A 341 16.49 -21.77 2.08
CA ASN A 341 15.99 -22.44 0.88
C ASN A 341 14.49 -22.78 0.97
N GLN A 342 13.91 -22.65 2.16
CA GLN A 342 12.48 -22.84 2.34
C GLN A 342 11.72 -21.55 2.11
N THR A 343 10.51 -21.69 1.59
CA THR A 343 9.67 -20.55 1.25
C THR A 343 8.91 -20.04 2.47
N THR A 344 9.01 -18.75 2.74
CA THR A 344 8.12 -18.06 3.68
C THR A 344 6.79 -17.77 3.01
N TYR A 345 5.68 -18.09 3.69
CA TYR A 345 4.34 -17.82 3.18
C TYR A 345 3.58 -16.86 4.07
N LEU A 346 2.82 -15.99 3.43
CA LEU A 346 1.76 -15.20 4.05
C LEU A 346 0.42 -15.74 3.55
N THR A 347 -0.37 -16.25 4.48
CA THR A 347 -1.72 -16.78 4.22
C THR A 347 -2.75 -15.85 4.86
N THR A 348 -3.89 -15.64 4.22
CA THR A 348 -5.00 -14.88 4.81
C THR A 348 -6.25 -15.72 4.91
N PHE A 349 -7.00 -15.44 5.96
CA PHE A 349 -8.30 -16.05 6.22
C PHE A 349 -9.36 -14.96 6.44
N ASP A 350 -10.55 -15.20 5.94
CA ASP A 350 -11.73 -14.48 6.42
C ASP A 350 -12.01 -14.94 7.85
N ALA A 351 -11.82 -14.07 8.82
CA ALA A 351 -11.94 -14.41 10.23
C ALA A 351 -13.37 -14.71 10.68
N THR A 352 -14.38 -14.34 9.90
CA THR A 352 -15.78 -14.62 10.20
C THR A 352 -16.20 -16.05 9.81
N THR A 353 -15.56 -16.58 8.78
CA THR A 353 -15.88 -17.89 8.19
C THR A 353 -14.76 -18.93 8.35
N GLY A 354 -13.54 -18.49 8.66
CA GLY A 354 -12.35 -19.34 8.67
C GLY A 354 -11.88 -19.78 7.28
N LYS A 355 -12.48 -19.24 6.21
CA LYS A 355 -12.11 -19.61 4.85
C LYS A 355 -10.79 -18.95 4.46
N GLN A 356 -9.86 -19.75 3.95
CA GLN A 356 -8.64 -19.22 3.35
C GLN A 356 -8.99 -18.40 2.10
N ALA A 357 -8.52 -17.15 2.07
CA ALA A 357 -8.73 -16.24 0.94
C ALA A 357 -7.60 -16.39 -0.09
N TRP A 358 -6.33 -16.35 0.36
CA TRP A 358 -5.16 -16.56 -0.49
C TRP A 358 -3.93 -16.96 0.35
N GLN A 359 -2.92 -17.51 -0.33
CA GLN A 359 -1.57 -17.75 0.19
C GLN A 359 -0.56 -17.24 -0.84
N ARG A 360 0.48 -16.58 -0.38
CA ARG A 360 1.53 -16.01 -1.22
C ARG A 360 2.90 -16.22 -0.61
N THR A 361 3.89 -16.36 -1.48
CA THR A 361 5.30 -16.31 -1.11
C THR A 361 5.66 -14.90 -0.67
N VAL A 362 6.34 -14.79 0.48
CA VAL A 362 6.93 -13.53 0.93
C VAL A 362 8.28 -13.37 0.25
N SER A 363 8.42 -12.29 -0.52
CA SER A 363 9.69 -11.88 -1.09
C SER A 363 10.18 -10.62 -0.40
N ILE A 364 11.39 -10.66 0.15
CA ILE A 364 12.06 -9.49 0.71
C ILE A 364 13.17 -9.02 -0.22
N SER A 365 13.42 -7.70 -0.25
CA SER A 365 14.55 -7.17 -0.98
C SER A 365 15.87 -7.63 -0.35
N THR A 366 16.85 -7.87 -1.15
CA THR A 366 18.17 -8.47 -0.99
C THR A 366 19.01 -8.02 0.22
N TYR A 367 18.58 -8.32 1.45
CA TYR A 367 19.42 -8.17 2.65
C TYR A 367 19.96 -9.50 3.17
N TYR A 368 19.89 -10.53 2.34
CA TYR A 368 20.44 -11.83 2.67
C TYR A 368 21.97 -11.75 2.69
N THR A 369 22.55 -11.92 3.86
CA THR A 369 23.98 -12.17 3.98
C THR A 369 24.23 -13.66 3.75
N ALA A 370 25.08 -13.99 2.80
CA ALA A 370 25.52 -15.36 2.54
C ALA A 370 26.10 -15.97 3.85
N GLY A 371 25.31 -16.76 4.56
CA GLY A 371 25.70 -17.27 5.88
C GLY A 371 24.74 -18.30 6.46
N GLY A 372 23.67 -18.59 5.74
CA GLY A 372 22.87 -19.77 6.00
C GLY A 372 21.74 -19.62 7.03
N PHE A 373 21.57 -18.51 7.73
CA PHE A 373 20.44 -18.34 8.64
C PHE A 373 19.57 -17.15 8.22
N MET A 374 18.29 -17.43 8.03
CA MET A 374 17.28 -16.41 7.75
C MET A 374 15.92 -16.93 8.19
N GLU A 375 15.36 -16.37 9.25
CA GLU A 375 14.10 -16.82 9.83
C GLU A 375 13.11 -15.66 9.87
N PRO A 376 11.88 -15.84 9.34
CA PRO A 376 10.82 -14.88 9.56
C PRO A 376 10.42 -14.91 11.04
N GLU A 377 10.28 -13.75 11.67
CA GLU A 377 10.06 -13.65 13.11
C GLU A 377 9.16 -12.48 13.46
N GLY A 378 7.92 -12.79 13.74
CA GLY A 378 6.92 -11.81 14.12
C GLY A 378 6.28 -11.08 12.95
N MET A 379 5.09 -10.59 13.22
CA MET A 379 4.29 -9.79 12.30
C MET A 379 3.51 -8.74 13.09
N GLN A 380 3.28 -7.58 12.50
CA GLN A 380 2.44 -6.54 13.08
C GLN A 380 1.63 -5.82 12.00
N LEU A 381 0.35 -5.63 12.26
CA LEU A 381 -0.48 -4.68 11.54
C LEU A 381 -0.38 -3.32 12.26
N TRP A 382 0.58 -2.49 11.84
CA TRP A 382 0.71 -1.15 12.40
C TRP A 382 -0.33 -0.21 11.81
N ARG A 383 -0.94 0.61 12.65
CA ARG A 383 -1.91 1.64 12.24
C ARG A 383 -1.36 3.02 12.62
N SER A 384 -1.32 3.92 11.65
CA SER A 384 -0.97 5.32 11.89
C SER A 384 -1.95 5.97 12.87
N PRO A 385 -1.47 6.54 13.97
CA PRO A 385 -2.33 7.27 14.91
C PRO A 385 -2.92 8.54 14.28
N ASP A 386 -2.22 9.13 13.30
CA ASP A 386 -2.61 10.39 12.69
C ASP A 386 -3.62 10.21 11.56
N THR A 387 -3.44 9.18 10.74
CA THR A 387 -4.21 9.00 9.49
C THR A 387 -5.13 7.78 9.52
N GLY A 388 -4.94 6.86 10.47
CA GLY A 388 -5.63 5.57 10.52
C GLY A 388 -5.18 4.58 9.44
N LYS A 389 -4.26 4.96 8.56
CA LYS A 389 -3.71 4.11 7.51
C LYS A 389 -2.82 3.03 8.09
N LYS A 390 -2.64 1.94 7.34
CA LYS A 390 -2.03 0.72 7.83
C LYS A 390 -0.75 0.35 7.08
N GLY A 391 0.15 -0.34 7.80
CA GLY A 391 1.27 -1.09 7.27
C GLY A 391 1.28 -2.50 7.84
N LEU A 392 1.38 -3.53 7.00
CA LEU A 392 1.62 -4.89 7.44
C LEU A 392 3.13 -5.12 7.46
N LEU A 393 3.66 -5.35 8.64
CA LEU A 393 5.08 -5.50 8.91
C LEU A 393 5.42 -6.96 9.19
N ILE A 394 6.60 -7.37 8.78
CA ILE A 394 7.18 -8.68 9.12
C ILE A 394 8.62 -8.49 9.57
N GLY A 395 9.06 -9.30 10.52
CA GLY A 395 10.42 -9.35 11.01
C GLY A 395 11.20 -10.51 10.42
N TYR A 396 12.51 -10.35 10.33
CA TYR A 396 13.45 -11.41 9.99
C TYR A 396 14.66 -11.36 10.90
N SER A 397 15.07 -12.50 11.42
CA SER A 397 16.39 -12.71 11.99
C SER A 397 17.31 -13.32 10.93
N THR A 398 18.52 -12.77 10.79
CA THR A 398 19.51 -13.27 9.83
C THR A 398 20.94 -13.09 10.36
N GLY A 399 21.93 -13.62 9.66
CA GLY A 399 23.33 -13.49 10.02
C GLY A 399 23.83 -14.55 11.02
N LEU A 400 25.12 -14.48 11.32
CA LEU A 400 25.79 -15.40 12.26
C LEU A 400 25.41 -15.10 13.70
N ALA A 401 25.57 -16.07 14.60
CA ALA A 401 25.24 -15.92 16.02
C ALA A 401 25.94 -14.74 16.72
N ASN A 402 27.14 -14.40 16.29
CA ASN A 402 27.91 -13.26 16.81
C ASN A 402 27.73 -11.96 16.02
N ASP A 403 26.86 -11.95 15.01
CA ASP A 403 26.55 -10.79 14.18
C ASP A 403 25.10 -10.92 13.64
N ARG A 404 24.14 -11.03 14.57
CA ARG A 404 22.72 -11.13 14.24
C ARG A 404 22.22 -9.80 13.68
N LYS A 405 21.39 -9.90 12.67
CA LYS A 405 20.62 -8.77 12.13
C LYS A 405 19.15 -9.05 12.30
N HIS A 406 18.44 -8.14 12.94
CA HIS A 406 16.99 -8.18 13.04
C HIS A 406 16.42 -7.11 12.12
N LEU A 407 15.75 -7.53 11.08
CA LEU A 407 15.31 -6.67 9.99
C LEU A 407 13.79 -6.60 9.98
N LEU A 408 13.25 -5.40 9.82
CA LEU A 408 11.82 -5.20 9.60
C LEU A 408 11.55 -4.81 8.15
N PHE A 409 10.52 -5.44 7.61
CA PHE A 409 10.01 -5.19 6.26
C PHE A 409 8.51 -4.95 6.32
N GLY A 410 7.95 -4.31 5.29
CA GLY A 410 6.51 -4.12 5.27
C GLY A 410 5.95 -3.83 3.88
N VAL A 411 4.65 -4.02 3.78
CA VAL A 411 3.79 -3.47 2.74
C VAL A 411 2.92 -2.40 3.36
N PHE A 412 2.73 -1.29 2.68
CA PHE A 412 2.20 -0.07 3.28
C PHE A 412 1.10 0.55 2.43
N GLN A 413 0.06 1.05 3.06
CA GLN A 413 -0.82 2.01 2.43
C GLN A 413 -0.04 3.32 2.17
N ARG A 414 -0.50 4.08 1.17
CA ARG A 414 0.21 5.29 0.72
C ARG A 414 0.47 6.27 1.87
N GLY A 415 1.73 6.64 2.05
CA GLY A 415 2.21 7.58 3.07
C GLY A 415 2.63 6.94 4.39
N VAL A 416 2.29 5.67 4.65
CA VAL A 416 2.62 4.99 5.91
C VAL A 416 4.12 4.68 6.01
N LEU A 417 4.74 4.26 4.90
CA LEU A 417 6.18 4.02 4.87
C LEU A 417 6.97 5.31 5.17
N GLU A 418 6.55 6.40 4.57
CA GLU A 418 7.15 7.72 4.78
C GLU A 418 6.95 8.18 6.23
N GLU A 419 5.80 7.93 6.82
CA GLU A 419 5.51 8.24 8.21
C GLU A 419 6.38 7.43 9.17
N LEU A 420 6.55 6.12 8.94
CA LEU A 420 7.42 5.26 9.73
C LEU A 420 8.91 5.59 9.53
N LYS A 421 9.34 5.82 8.29
CA LYS A 421 10.71 6.24 7.98
C LYS A 421 11.00 7.67 8.42
N GLY A 422 10.03 8.55 8.44
CA GLY A 422 10.15 9.89 9.01
C GLY A 422 10.59 9.86 10.47
N ALA A 423 10.24 8.79 11.18
CA ALA A 423 10.74 8.52 12.52
C ALA A 423 12.25 8.19 12.57
N GLN A 424 12.80 7.57 11.52
CA GLN A 424 14.24 7.30 11.41
C GLN A 424 15.08 8.56 11.13
N PHE A 425 14.46 9.62 10.62
CA PHE A 425 15.15 10.86 10.22
C PHE A 425 14.98 12.01 11.23
N GLY A 426 14.61 11.68 12.50
CA GLY A 426 14.43 12.63 13.59
C GLY A 426 12.99 13.15 13.75
N ALA A 427 12.62 13.43 15.00
CA ALA A 427 11.25 13.76 15.46
C ALA A 427 10.59 15.00 14.83
N SER A 428 11.18 15.60 13.81
CA SER A 428 10.65 16.83 13.17
C SER A 428 10.15 16.63 11.73
N GLY A 429 10.27 15.44 11.14
CA GLY A 429 10.05 15.29 9.69
C GLY A 429 10.96 16.20 8.86
N ARG A 430 12.00 16.73 9.46
CA ARG A 430 12.87 17.74 8.90
C ARG A 430 13.74 17.11 7.82
N VAL A 431 13.56 17.58 6.63
CA VAL A 431 14.45 17.31 5.52
C VAL A 431 15.65 18.25 5.69
N ASP A 432 16.83 17.69 5.85
CA ASP A 432 18.04 18.47 5.95
C ASP A 432 18.37 19.13 4.59
N ALA A 433 18.95 20.31 4.64
CA ALA A 433 19.52 20.90 3.44
C ALA A 433 20.79 20.12 3.05
N LEU A 434 21.02 19.97 1.75
CA LEU A 434 22.32 19.45 1.28
C LEU A 434 23.46 20.28 1.86
N PRO A 435 24.64 19.66 2.16
CA PRO A 435 25.85 20.41 2.42
C PRO A 435 26.10 21.41 1.30
N VAL A 436 26.37 22.65 1.66
CA VAL A 436 26.46 23.80 0.72
C VAL A 436 27.54 23.59 -0.35
N ASP A 437 28.56 22.87 -0.01
CA ASP A 437 29.74 22.53 -0.83
C ASP A 437 29.65 21.19 -1.57
N ALA A 438 28.54 20.45 -1.40
CA ALA A 438 28.38 19.16 -2.07
C ALA A 438 28.24 19.36 -3.59
N THR A 439 29.20 18.81 -4.33
CA THR A 439 29.21 18.74 -5.79
C THR A 439 29.00 17.34 -6.33
N LYS A 440 28.93 16.34 -5.43
CA LYS A 440 28.69 14.93 -5.75
C LYS A 440 27.80 14.29 -4.70
N LEU A 441 26.90 13.39 -5.10
CA LEU A 441 26.11 12.55 -4.20
C LEU A 441 26.99 11.66 -3.33
N THR A 442 28.15 11.24 -3.85
CA THR A 442 29.15 10.42 -3.13
C THR A 442 29.77 11.14 -1.93
N GLN A 443 29.68 12.46 -1.86
CA GLN A 443 30.16 13.23 -0.70
C GLN A 443 29.17 13.22 0.46
N ILE A 444 27.92 12.82 0.22
CA ILE A 444 26.84 12.87 1.22
C ILE A 444 26.75 11.49 1.90
N THR A 445 27.57 11.28 2.90
CA THR A 445 27.65 10.00 3.64
C THR A 445 27.05 10.06 5.04
N LYS A 446 26.68 11.25 5.52
CA LYS A 446 25.97 11.38 6.79
C LYS A 446 24.56 10.85 6.65
N VAL A 447 24.17 9.94 7.54
CA VAL A 447 22.81 9.39 7.62
C VAL A 447 21.80 10.52 7.75
N GLY A 448 20.77 10.50 6.92
CA GLY A 448 19.74 11.53 6.94
C GLY A 448 18.88 11.53 5.66
N ARG A 449 17.90 12.41 5.66
CA ARG A 449 17.07 12.71 4.50
C ARG A 449 17.34 14.13 4.06
N TYR A 450 17.72 14.30 2.80
CA TYR A 450 18.08 15.58 2.22
C TYR A 450 17.10 15.93 1.11
N TYR A 451 16.74 17.21 1.03
CA TYR A 451 16.02 17.74 -0.13
C TYR A 451 16.97 18.53 -1.01
N MET A 452 16.93 18.24 -2.29
CA MET A 452 17.66 18.96 -3.32
C MET A 452 16.67 19.73 -4.18
N THR A 453 16.85 21.05 -4.24
CA THR A 453 16.20 21.85 -5.27
C THR A 453 16.76 21.49 -6.65
N THR A 454 16.03 21.83 -7.70
CA THR A 454 16.51 21.69 -9.08
C THR A 454 17.91 22.29 -9.26
N SER A 455 18.14 23.50 -8.74
CA SER A 455 19.44 24.18 -8.85
C SER A 455 20.58 23.46 -8.11
N GLN A 456 20.28 22.78 -7.01
CA GLN A 456 21.27 21.99 -6.27
C GLN A 456 21.53 20.67 -6.98
N ALA A 457 20.49 19.98 -7.43
CA ALA A 457 20.64 18.74 -8.19
C ALA A 457 21.52 18.94 -9.44
N MET A 458 21.30 20.03 -10.19
CA MET A 458 22.07 20.36 -11.39
C MET A 458 23.56 20.63 -11.15
N LYS A 459 23.98 20.91 -9.92
CA LYS A 459 25.39 21.09 -9.56
C LYS A 459 26.11 19.77 -9.30
N LEU A 460 25.37 18.67 -9.12
CA LEU A 460 25.97 17.38 -8.79
C LEU A 460 26.50 16.70 -10.05
N THR A 461 27.80 16.38 -10.05
CA THR A 461 28.49 15.83 -11.22
C THR A 461 28.36 14.31 -11.36
N ASP A 462 27.94 13.60 -10.29
CA ASP A 462 27.72 12.15 -10.26
C ASP A 462 26.24 11.78 -10.19
N PHE A 463 25.35 12.64 -10.69
CA PHE A 463 23.94 12.37 -10.73
C PHE A 463 23.63 11.21 -11.71
N PRO A 464 22.83 10.19 -11.30
CA PRO A 464 22.68 8.96 -12.06
C PRO A 464 22.05 9.13 -13.43
N ILE A 465 21.14 10.10 -13.56
CA ILE A 465 20.43 10.38 -14.80
C ILE A 465 20.43 11.91 -15.04
N PRO A 466 21.48 12.46 -15.67
CA PRO A 466 21.61 13.90 -15.89
C PRO A 466 20.40 14.54 -16.58
N LEU A 467 19.72 13.80 -17.45
CA LEU A 467 18.60 14.28 -18.24
C LEU A 467 17.34 14.64 -17.42
N ILE A 468 17.19 14.06 -16.23
CA ILE A 468 16.06 14.32 -15.33
C ILE A 468 16.49 15.07 -14.08
N GLN A 469 17.72 15.56 -14.06
CA GLN A 469 18.29 16.35 -12.96
C GLN A 469 17.52 17.66 -12.73
N GLU A 470 16.84 18.17 -13.76
CA GLU A 470 15.96 19.35 -13.73
C GLU A 470 14.68 19.16 -12.92
N SER A 471 14.80 18.54 -11.75
CA SER A 471 13.69 18.34 -10.80
C SER A 471 14.19 18.52 -9.38
N GLY A 472 13.27 18.71 -8.44
CA GLY A 472 13.59 18.52 -7.03
C GLY A 472 13.75 17.03 -6.72
N TRP A 473 14.62 16.70 -5.78
CA TRP A 473 14.89 15.33 -5.38
C TRP A 473 15.03 15.20 -3.87
N TYR A 474 14.63 14.05 -3.35
CA TYR A 474 15.00 13.63 -2.01
C TYR A 474 16.15 12.62 -2.12
N LEU A 475 17.17 12.77 -1.26
CA LEU A 475 18.23 11.80 -1.05
C LEU A 475 18.11 11.25 0.35
N ASN A 476 17.85 9.96 0.47
CA ASN A 476 17.93 9.23 1.73
C ASN A 476 19.29 8.55 1.82
N VAL A 477 20.00 8.76 2.91
CA VAL A 477 21.25 8.08 3.22
C VAL A 477 21.01 7.22 4.45
N TYR A 478 21.14 5.92 4.27
CA TYR A 478 20.91 4.92 5.31
C TYR A 478 22.22 4.49 5.95
N GLU A 479 22.13 4.09 7.20
CA GLU A 479 23.24 3.65 8.00
C GLU A 479 23.95 2.42 7.44
N LYS A 480 25.21 2.22 7.85
CA LYS A 480 25.99 1.03 7.52
C LYS A 480 25.34 -0.23 8.09
N SER A 481 25.36 -1.30 7.34
CA SER A 481 25.04 -2.62 7.86
C SER A 481 26.24 -3.18 8.64
N GLY A 482 26.36 -2.84 9.93
CA GLY A 482 27.47 -3.25 10.81
C GLY A 482 28.74 -2.38 10.68
N ALA A 483 29.77 -2.67 11.48
CA ALA A 483 30.98 -1.85 11.59
C ALA A 483 31.77 -1.68 10.27
N ASN A 484 31.73 -2.70 9.41
CA ASN A 484 32.41 -2.74 8.11
C ASN A 484 31.42 -2.78 6.92
N GLY A 485 30.14 -2.49 7.17
CA GLY A 485 29.09 -2.65 6.15
C GLY A 485 28.99 -1.46 5.21
N ASN A 486 28.28 -1.69 4.11
CA ASN A 486 27.98 -0.67 3.13
C ASN A 486 26.82 0.21 3.58
N MET A 487 26.91 1.49 3.30
CA MET A 487 25.79 2.43 3.37
C MET A 487 24.91 2.27 2.12
N ARG A 488 23.66 2.72 2.21
CA ARG A 488 22.76 2.80 1.05
C ARG A 488 22.37 4.24 0.80
N GLN A 489 22.34 4.62 -0.45
CA GLN A 489 21.70 5.86 -0.89
C GLN A 489 20.47 5.56 -1.73
N GLU A 490 19.43 6.34 -1.54
CA GLU A 490 18.19 6.26 -2.31
C GLU A 490 17.81 7.66 -2.80
N LEU A 491 17.65 7.83 -4.10
CA LEU A 491 17.15 9.06 -4.71
C LEU A 491 15.68 8.92 -5.08
N ILE A 492 14.86 9.87 -4.66
CA ILE A 492 13.43 9.90 -4.95
C ILE A 492 13.11 11.22 -5.65
N ARG A 493 12.55 11.14 -6.86
CA ARG A 493 12.16 12.35 -7.59
C ARG A 493 10.96 13.03 -6.92
N ASN A 494 11.10 14.31 -6.58
CA ASN A 494 10.00 15.15 -6.12
C ASN A 494 9.32 15.81 -7.32
N SER A 495 8.38 15.12 -7.92
CA SER A 495 7.62 15.67 -9.04
C SER A 495 6.15 15.27 -8.94
N TYR A 496 5.26 16.17 -9.37
CA TYR A 496 3.84 15.88 -9.59
C TYR A 496 3.62 15.01 -10.84
N ALA A 497 4.68 14.67 -11.57
CA ALA A 497 4.59 13.72 -12.67
C ALA A 497 4.18 12.35 -12.14
N ARG A 498 3.41 11.62 -12.94
CA ARG A 498 2.77 10.34 -12.62
C ARG A 498 3.73 9.22 -12.17
N THR A 499 5.03 9.45 -12.21
CA THR A 499 6.07 8.48 -11.89
C THR A 499 7.01 8.98 -10.81
N ALA A 500 6.88 8.43 -9.61
CA ALA A 500 7.93 8.60 -8.61
C ALA A 500 9.12 7.71 -9.01
N LEU A 501 10.15 8.31 -9.59
CA LEU A 501 11.41 7.61 -9.84
C LEU A 501 12.14 7.41 -8.51
N VAL A 502 12.52 6.18 -8.24
CA VAL A 502 13.33 5.79 -7.09
C VAL A 502 14.56 5.05 -7.61
N LEU A 503 15.73 5.57 -7.29
CA LEU A 503 17.02 4.99 -7.61
C LEU A 503 17.73 4.66 -6.31
N ASP A 504 18.43 3.54 -6.26
CA ASP A 504 19.23 3.18 -5.10
C ASP A 504 20.60 2.64 -5.47
N ARG A 505 21.55 2.81 -4.58
CA ARG A 505 22.89 2.22 -4.67
C ARG A 505 23.45 1.90 -3.29
N SER A 506 24.41 0.99 -3.22
CA SER A 506 25.27 0.80 -2.05
C SER A 506 26.53 1.66 -2.16
N ILE A 507 27.07 2.04 -1.01
CA ILE A 507 28.35 2.76 -0.89
C ILE A 507 29.20 2.05 0.17
N ASP A 508 30.43 1.71 -0.17
CA ASP A 508 31.45 1.39 0.84
C ASP A 508 32.16 2.68 1.25
N PRO A 509 31.85 3.23 2.42
CA PRO A 509 32.46 4.48 2.87
C PRO A 509 33.93 4.33 3.26
N ASN A 510 34.42 3.11 3.50
CA ASN A 510 35.81 2.85 3.89
C ASN A 510 36.72 2.85 2.68
N ASN A 511 36.32 2.16 1.61
CA ASN A 511 37.09 2.04 0.37
C ASN A 511 36.74 3.13 -0.64
N LYS A 512 35.71 3.95 -0.35
CA LYS A 512 35.16 4.94 -1.30
C LYS A 512 34.68 4.30 -2.61
N GLU A 513 34.26 3.05 -2.55
CA GLU A 513 33.68 2.34 -3.66
C GLU A 513 32.18 2.61 -3.69
N TYR A 514 31.67 2.89 -4.88
CA TYR A 514 30.28 3.25 -5.10
C TYR A 514 29.67 2.26 -6.07
N GLY A 515 28.64 1.59 -5.62
CA GLY A 515 27.83 0.72 -6.47
C GLY A 515 27.14 1.51 -7.57
N VAL A 516 26.77 0.83 -8.63
CA VAL A 516 25.93 1.40 -9.69
C VAL A 516 24.54 1.72 -9.14
N TRP A 517 23.93 2.80 -9.64
CA TRP A 517 22.57 3.13 -9.35
C TRP A 517 21.61 2.14 -10.03
N ASN A 518 20.73 1.55 -9.25
CA ASN A 518 19.67 0.69 -9.74
C ASN A 518 18.35 1.46 -9.72
N LEU A 519 17.57 1.37 -10.80
CA LEU A 519 16.21 1.87 -10.81
C LEU A 519 15.33 0.85 -10.09
N THR A 520 14.71 1.27 -9.00
CA THR A 520 13.67 0.48 -8.35
C THR A 520 12.38 0.71 -9.14
N PRO A 521 11.85 -0.30 -9.84
CA PRO A 521 10.59 -0.14 -10.56
C PRO A 521 9.48 0.08 -9.54
N LYS A 522 9.10 1.34 -9.31
CA LYS A 522 7.78 1.63 -8.79
C LYS A 522 6.86 1.66 -10.00
N TYR A 523 5.84 0.83 -10.00
CA TYR A 523 4.84 0.77 -11.03
C TYR A 523 4.36 2.16 -11.41
N SER A 524 4.71 2.59 -12.61
CA SER A 524 4.17 3.79 -13.21
C SER A 524 3.46 3.39 -14.48
N GLU A 525 2.16 3.50 -14.49
CA GLU A 525 1.34 3.37 -15.69
C GLU A 525 1.48 4.57 -16.64
N GLY A 526 2.57 5.30 -16.59
CA GLY A 526 2.81 6.43 -17.48
C GLY A 526 4.28 6.61 -17.81
N ALA A 527 4.59 6.62 -19.07
CA ALA A 527 5.91 7.02 -19.54
C ALA A 527 6.06 8.55 -19.38
N ASP A 528 7.17 9.00 -18.82
CA ASP A 528 7.52 10.43 -18.76
C ASP A 528 7.76 11.00 -20.16
N ARG A 529 7.60 12.31 -20.32
CA ARG A 529 8.00 12.97 -21.56
C ARG A 529 9.49 13.29 -21.52
N PRO A 530 10.23 13.06 -22.63
CA PRO A 530 11.65 13.44 -22.70
C PRO A 530 11.82 14.95 -22.50
N PRO A 531 12.84 15.38 -21.71
CA PRO A 531 13.17 16.79 -21.57
C PRO A 531 13.36 17.49 -22.92
N ALA A 532 12.97 18.76 -23.01
CA ALA A 532 13.08 19.52 -24.27
C ALA A 532 14.51 19.70 -24.76
N SER A 533 15.50 19.63 -23.87
CA SER A 533 16.93 19.70 -24.15
C SER A 533 17.47 18.47 -24.89
N VAL A 534 16.83 17.32 -24.74
CA VAL A 534 17.28 16.06 -25.35
C VAL A 534 17.04 16.07 -26.86
N LYS A 535 18.10 15.77 -27.61
CA LYS A 535 18.10 15.73 -29.08
C LYS A 535 18.37 14.34 -29.66
N LYS A 536 18.77 13.37 -28.84
CA LYS A 536 19.01 11.99 -29.27
C LYS A 536 18.31 11.01 -28.35
N LEU A 537 17.68 9.98 -28.91
CA LEU A 537 17.07 8.89 -28.14
C LEU A 537 18.12 8.11 -27.34
N ALA A 538 19.34 7.99 -27.86
CA ALA A 538 20.44 7.34 -27.15
C ALA A 538 20.73 7.99 -25.79
N ASP A 539 20.52 9.30 -25.66
CA ASP A 539 20.73 10.02 -24.41
C ASP A 539 19.70 9.66 -23.32
N LEU A 540 18.54 9.14 -23.72
CA LEU A 540 17.49 8.66 -22.82
C LEU A 540 17.73 7.26 -22.26
N ALA A 541 18.77 6.56 -22.76
CA ALA A 541 18.99 5.16 -22.45
C ALA A 541 19.39 4.95 -20.99
N PHE A 542 18.49 4.34 -20.23
CA PHE A 542 18.69 3.88 -18.87
C PHE A 542 17.77 2.68 -18.62
N ALA A 543 18.32 1.56 -18.14
CA ALA A 543 17.54 0.33 -17.95
C ALA A 543 16.33 0.55 -17.02
N GLY A 544 15.15 0.12 -17.48
CA GLY A 544 13.90 0.24 -16.74
C GLY A 544 13.21 1.62 -16.82
N LEU A 545 13.80 2.60 -17.52
CA LEU A 545 13.18 3.91 -17.71
C LEU A 545 12.42 3.97 -19.03
N ASN A 546 11.15 4.33 -18.99
CA ASN A 546 10.28 4.39 -20.15
C ASN A 546 9.82 5.82 -20.42
N TRP A 547 9.64 6.16 -21.70
CA TRP A 547 9.25 7.50 -22.13
C TRP A 547 8.08 7.46 -23.10
N TYR A 548 7.25 8.48 -23.04
CA TYR A 548 6.27 8.77 -24.08
C TYR A 548 6.66 10.02 -24.85
N MET A 549 6.71 9.92 -26.17
CA MET A 549 7.02 11.02 -27.07
C MET A 549 5.80 11.40 -27.89
N THR A 550 5.52 12.69 -27.94
CA THR A 550 4.57 13.23 -28.93
C THR A 550 5.21 13.28 -30.30
N SER A 551 4.40 13.53 -31.33
CA SER A 551 4.90 13.76 -32.69
C SER A 551 5.89 14.93 -32.77
N SER A 552 5.68 15.98 -31.96
CA SER A 552 6.63 17.10 -31.90
C SER A 552 7.94 16.74 -31.22
N ASP A 553 7.90 15.86 -30.21
CA ASP A 553 9.12 15.36 -29.55
C ASP A 553 9.95 14.49 -30.49
N SER A 554 9.31 13.62 -31.27
CA SER A 554 10.01 12.75 -32.24
C SER A 554 10.73 13.55 -33.33
N LYS A 555 10.14 14.66 -33.78
CA LYS A 555 10.74 15.54 -34.79
C LYS A 555 12.09 16.16 -34.36
N ARG A 556 12.27 16.40 -33.06
CA ARG A 556 13.51 17.01 -32.56
C ARG A 556 14.64 16.01 -32.35
N MET A 557 14.37 14.70 -32.39
CA MET A 557 15.36 13.65 -32.18
C MET A 557 16.11 13.34 -33.46
N THR A 558 17.44 13.44 -33.40
CA THR A 558 18.30 13.27 -34.58
C THR A 558 18.60 11.81 -34.91
N ASP A 559 18.40 10.89 -33.96
CA ASP A 559 18.66 9.45 -34.12
C ASP A 559 17.35 8.61 -34.05
N PHE A 560 16.22 9.24 -34.36
CA PHE A 560 14.93 8.56 -34.38
C PHE A 560 14.81 7.64 -35.60
N PRO A 561 14.28 6.40 -35.46
CA PRO A 561 14.27 5.44 -36.57
C PRO A 561 13.39 5.88 -37.73
N ARG A 562 12.33 6.65 -37.45
CA ARG A 562 11.40 7.19 -38.44
C ARG A 562 10.88 8.55 -38.00
N ASN A 563 11.38 9.59 -38.60
CA ASN A 563 11.02 10.97 -38.25
C ASN A 563 9.92 11.53 -39.17
N ASP A 564 8.74 10.90 -39.17
CA ASP A 564 7.57 11.38 -39.93
C ASP A 564 6.78 12.48 -39.19
N GLY A 565 6.98 12.60 -37.88
CA GLY A 565 6.33 13.61 -37.04
C GLY A 565 4.81 13.53 -37.00
N ILE A 566 4.22 12.38 -37.31
CA ILE A 566 2.76 12.18 -37.41
C ILE A 566 2.22 11.46 -36.16
N SER A 567 3.02 10.61 -35.53
CA SER A 567 2.57 9.73 -34.45
C SER A 567 3.29 10.01 -33.14
N GLY A 568 2.63 9.67 -32.02
CA GLY A 568 3.28 9.49 -30.72
C GLY A 568 4.02 8.15 -30.67
N TRP A 569 4.96 8.03 -29.74
CA TRP A 569 5.81 6.85 -29.60
C TRP A 569 6.05 6.50 -28.13
N PHE A 570 6.02 5.22 -27.81
CA PHE A 570 6.50 4.70 -26.53
C PHE A 570 7.94 4.22 -26.69
N ILE A 571 8.78 4.56 -25.72
CA ILE A 571 10.18 4.16 -25.68
C ILE A 571 10.40 3.38 -24.39
N GLU A 572 10.88 2.16 -24.53
CA GLU A 572 11.15 1.25 -23.42
C GLU A 572 12.64 0.93 -23.40
N HIS A 573 13.21 0.82 -22.20
CA HIS A 573 14.61 0.42 -22.02
C HIS A 573 14.66 -0.80 -21.09
N SER A 574 15.25 -1.88 -21.57
CA SER A 574 15.49 -3.09 -20.80
C SER A 574 16.98 -3.41 -20.72
N ALA A 575 17.41 -4.06 -19.63
CA ALA A 575 18.77 -4.56 -19.54
C ALA A 575 19.02 -5.65 -20.59
N SER A 576 20.19 -5.66 -21.20
CA SER A 576 20.55 -6.65 -22.24
C SER A 576 21.19 -7.92 -21.68
N GLY A 577 21.35 -8.03 -20.36
CA GLY A 577 22.14 -9.10 -19.72
C GLY A 577 23.66 -8.88 -19.76
N THR A 578 24.11 -7.80 -20.40
CA THR A 578 25.52 -7.36 -20.43
C THR A 578 25.63 -6.05 -19.69
N ASP A 579 26.67 -5.89 -18.87
CA ASP A 579 26.91 -4.66 -18.12
C ASP A 579 27.02 -3.46 -19.07
N ASN A 580 26.41 -2.35 -18.65
CA ASN A 580 26.41 -1.08 -19.39
C ASN A 580 25.76 -1.12 -20.79
N VAL A 581 24.95 -2.11 -21.11
CA VAL A 581 24.19 -2.18 -22.36
C VAL A 581 22.70 -2.30 -22.09
N VAL A 582 21.90 -1.48 -22.77
CA VAL A 582 20.44 -1.57 -22.75
C VAL A 582 19.90 -1.85 -24.14
N VAL A 583 18.77 -2.53 -24.18
CA VAL A 583 17.94 -2.61 -25.38
C VAL A 583 16.94 -1.47 -25.33
N GLN A 584 17.00 -0.58 -26.31
CA GLN A 584 16.02 0.48 -26.53
C GLN A 584 15.00 0.03 -27.56
N LYS A 585 13.73 0.01 -27.17
CA LYS A 585 12.61 -0.35 -28.02
C LYS A 585 11.70 0.87 -28.20
N VAL A 586 11.26 1.12 -29.42
CA VAL A 586 10.39 2.24 -29.78
C VAL A 586 9.16 1.67 -30.45
N THR A 587 7.99 1.88 -29.88
CA THR A 587 6.71 1.37 -30.37
C THR A 587 5.84 2.55 -30.79
N ARG A 588 5.29 2.49 -32.01
CA ARG A 588 4.40 3.52 -32.54
C ARG A 588 3.04 3.50 -31.82
N ASN A 589 2.64 4.66 -31.28
CA ASN A 589 1.28 4.86 -30.76
C ASN A 589 0.38 5.37 -31.90
N SER A 590 -0.20 4.44 -32.66
CA SER A 590 -1.14 4.79 -33.73
C SER A 590 -2.31 3.81 -33.79
N ASN A 591 -3.48 4.30 -34.23
CA ASN A 591 -4.66 3.48 -34.47
C ASN A 591 -4.60 2.75 -35.83
N SER A 592 -3.43 2.66 -36.46
CA SER A 592 -3.24 1.94 -37.71
C SER A 592 -3.22 0.43 -37.48
N HIS A 593 -3.63 -0.34 -38.48
CA HIS A 593 -3.67 -1.81 -38.46
C HIS A 593 -2.28 -2.48 -38.31
N TYR A 594 -1.19 -1.69 -38.22
CA TYR A 594 0.17 -2.18 -38.14
C TYR A 594 0.84 -1.61 -36.91
N MET A 595 1.41 -2.49 -36.08
CA MET A 595 2.29 -2.10 -34.98
C MET A 595 3.72 -2.01 -35.51
N GLU A 596 4.29 -0.81 -35.54
CA GLU A 596 5.69 -0.61 -35.86
C GLU A 596 6.53 -0.60 -34.58
N ILE A 597 7.48 -1.51 -34.49
CA ILE A 597 8.42 -1.63 -33.39
C ILE A 597 9.83 -1.56 -33.96
N TYR A 598 10.62 -0.66 -33.41
CA TYR A 598 12.06 -0.57 -33.68
C TYR A 598 12.82 -0.92 -32.41
N ALA A 599 13.92 -1.66 -32.53
CA ALA A 599 14.79 -1.94 -31.40
C ALA A 599 16.27 -1.79 -31.80
N ARG A 600 17.09 -1.38 -30.84
CA ARG A 600 18.54 -1.34 -30.93
C ARG A 600 19.20 -1.53 -29.57
N THR A 601 20.49 -1.79 -29.54
CA THR A 601 21.29 -1.78 -28.32
C THR A 601 21.98 -0.42 -28.14
N ILE A 602 22.19 -0.01 -26.90
CA ILE A 602 22.89 1.23 -26.55
C ILE A 602 23.86 0.94 -25.40
N ALA A 603 25.11 1.32 -25.56
CA ALA A 603 26.06 1.36 -24.46
C ALA A 603 25.74 2.59 -23.57
N THR A 604 25.45 2.36 -22.30
CA THR A 604 24.94 3.41 -21.39
C THR A 604 26.01 4.39 -20.96
N ASP A 605 27.25 3.96 -20.93
CA ASP A 605 28.43 4.75 -20.57
C ASP A 605 28.85 5.73 -21.69
N THR A 606 28.94 5.26 -22.92
CA THR A 606 29.37 6.04 -24.09
C THR A 606 28.25 6.62 -24.91
N LYS A 607 26.98 6.24 -24.62
CA LYS A 607 25.80 6.55 -25.44
C LYS A 607 25.90 6.13 -26.90
N LYS A 608 26.82 5.19 -27.20
CA LYS A 608 26.96 4.63 -28.54
C LYS A 608 25.82 3.69 -28.85
N ALA A 609 25.04 4.04 -29.86
CA ALA A 609 23.89 3.27 -30.30
C ALA A 609 24.20 2.35 -31.46
N GLY A 610 23.68 1.15 -31.43
CA GLY A 610 23.61 0.24 -32.57
C GLY A 610 22.63 0.70 -33.64
N GLN A 611 22.57 -0.02 -34.74
CA GLN A 611 21.58 0.24 -35.80
C GLN A 611 20.19 -0.19 -35.36
N TRP A 612 19.14 0.48 -35.87
CA TRP A 612 17.78 0.12 -35.66
C TRP A 612 17.39 -1.12 -36.47
N SER A 613 16.71 -2.06 -35.80
CA SER A 613 16.03 -3.18 -36.41
C SER A 613 14.52 -2.93 -36.38
N LEU A 614 13.84 -3.07 -37.52
CA LEU A 614 12.40 -2.90 -37.64
C LEU A 614 11.69 -4.26 -37.53
N PHE A 615 10.72 -4.32 -36.64
CA PHE A 615 9.79 -5.44 -36.50
C PHE A 615 8.41 -4.94 -36.90
N LYS A 616 7.83 -5.52 -37.92
CA LYS A 616 6.44 -5.26 -38.32
C LYS A 616 5.60 -6.48 -37.97
N SER A 617 4.49 -6.27 -37.26
CA SER A 617 3.46 -7.30 -37.11
C SER A 617 2.17 -6.79 -37.70
N GLU A 618 1.50 -7.59 -38.51
CA GLU A 618 0.10 -7.36 -38.83
C GLU A 618 -0.72 -7.74 -37.61
N LEU A 619 -1.58 -6.84 -37.15
CA LEU A 619 -2.58 -7.18 -36.15
C LEU A 619 -3.63 -8.06 -36.88
N VAL A 620 -3.67 -9.34 -36.54
CA VAL A 620 -4.68 -10.30 -37.01
C VAL A 620 -6.02 -10.00 -36.35
#